data_5210bec490c8d0feed9aa6828f0beb31
#
_entry.id   5210bec490c8d0feed9aa6828f0beb31
#
_cell.length_a   1.000
_cell.length_b   1.000
_cell.length_c   1.000
_cell.angle_alpha   90.00
_cell.angle_beta   90.00
_cell.angle_gamma   90.00
#
_symmetry.space_group_name_H-M   'P 1'
#
loop_
_entity.id
_entity.type
_entity.pdbx_description
1 polymer ?
#
loop_
_entity_poly.entity_id
_entity_poly.type
_entity_poly.pdbx_seq_one_letter_code
_entity_poly.pdbx_strand_id
1 'polypeptide(L)'
;MRDILKGIPDKRQDKNTTSLKFKKDLIEFFGEDYKDKICLEIGTSKGYSTRLLSFLFKKVITCEINPELITFAKNINKDRENIEFLQKDVYGTRWDFEDIDVVFIDCDHEINAVLRDIQNAISLCKPSHELLIVFDDYGLDNPWEGVKDAISRYDDNPHFKIIKEIGEPKGSDCNPRANLLEVEGVICRYTKSDMSKNIVFIPDIDLGDDRNKSYSYSINSWKHFCDKYNCELV
;
A
#
# COMPACT_ATOMS: atom_id res chain seq x y z
N MET A 1 23.54 10.44 -0.73
CA MET A 1 22.46 10.69 -1.73
C MET A 1 22.93 10.46 -3.17
N ARG A 2 24.01 11.06 -3.68
CA ARG A 2 24.46 10.86 -5.08
C ARG A 2 24.79 9.40 -5.41
N ASP A 3 25.35 8.63 -4.48
CA ASP A 3 25.73 7.23 -4.71
C ASP A 3 24.52 6.30 -4.78
N ILE A 4 23.46 6.58 -4.02
CA ILE A 4 22.22 5.80 -4.02
C ILE A 4 21.50 5.89 -5.38
N LEU A 5 21.52 7.06 -6.01
CA LEU A 5 20.85 7.32 -7.29
C LEU A 5 21.69 6.93 -8.51
N LYS A 6 22.92 6.46 -8.31
CA LYS A 6 23.79 6.04 -9.43
C LYS A 6 23.20 4.83 -10.14
N GLY A 7 22.97 4.98 -11.44
CA GLY A 7 22.40 3.93 -12.29
C GLY A 7 20.88 3.80 -12.23
N ILE A 8 20.19 4.69 -11.50
CA ILE A 8 18.72 4.77 -11.49
C ILE A 8 18.30 5.94 -12.39
N PRO A 9 17.55 5.70 -13.47
CA PRO A 9 17.15 6.76 -14.40
C PRO A 9 16.10 7.69 -13.77
N ASP A 10 16.03 8.90 -14.31
CA ASP A 10 14.90 9.83 -14.09
C ASP A 10 13.75 9.47 -15.03
N LYS A 11 12.50 9.77 -14.68
CA LYS A 11 11.30 9.63 -15.53
C LYS A 11 11.46 10.32 -16.90
N ARG A 12 12.28 11.36 -17.00
CA ARG A 12 12.66 12.01 -18.28
C ARG A 12 13.51 11.11 -19.18
N GLN A 13 14.27 10.19 -18.61
CA GLN A 13 15.15 9.27 -19.33
C GLN A 13 14.45 7.93 -19.63
N ASP A 14 13.63 7.48 -18.72
CA ASP A 14 12.80 6.28 -18.87
C ASP A 14 11.43 6.52 -18.23
N LYS A 15 10.37 6.45 -19.03
CA LYS A 15 9.00 6.71 -18.57
C LYS A 15 8.45 5.63 -17.62
N ASN A 16 9.12 4.48 -17.54
CA ASN A 16 8.72 3.38 -16.66
C ASN A 16 9.45 3.48 -15.29
N THR A 17 9.57 4.69 -14.77
CA THR A 17 10.12 4.94 -13.43
C THR A 17 9.64 6.28 -12.91
N THR A 18 9.70 6.46 -11.61
CA THR A 18 9.38 7.71 -10.91
C THR A 18 10.38 8.84 -11.24
N SER A 19 10.02 10.08 -10.95
CA SER A 19 10.91 11.23 -11.14
C SER A 19 12.11 11.19 -10.19
N LEU A 20 13.13 11.97 -10.53
CA LEU A 20 14.30 12.16 -9.65
C LEU A 20 13.88 12.82 -8.33
N LYS A 21 12.88 13.71 -8.37
CA LYS A 21 12.37 14.38 -7.17
C LYS A 21 11.69 13.38 -6.26
N PHE A 22 10.82 12.52 -6.79
CA PHE A 22 10.17 11.44 -6.04
C PHE A 22 11.21 10.57 -5.29
N LYS A 23 12.25 10.15 -6.00
CA LYS A 23 13.34 9.36 -5.42
C LYS A 23 14.09 10.10 -4.30
N LYS A 24 14.34 11.40 -4.47
CA LYS A 24 14.98 12.22 -3.44
C LYS A 24 14.10 12.39 -2.21
N ASP A 25 12.81 12.62 -2.42
CA ASP A 25 11.83 12.77 -1.33
C ASP A 25 11.73 11.47 -0.51
N LEU A 26 11.77 10.29 -1.16
CA LEU A 26 11.85 9.01 -0.46
C LEU A 26 13.13 8.85 0.35
N ILE A 27 14.30 9.21 -0.23
CA ILE A 27 15.58 9.15 0.49
C ILE A 27 15.57 10.08 1.71
N GLU A 28 15.01 11.27 1.56
CA GLU A 28 14.91 12.24 2.65
C GLU A 28 13.96 11.76 3.75
N PHE A 29 12.81 11.19 3.36
CA PHE A 29 11.79 10.75 4.31
C PHE A 29 12.21 9.52 5.10
N PHE A 30 12.71 8.48 4.42
CA PHE A 30 13.09 7.25 5.09
C PHE A 30 14.46 7.32 5.76
N GLY A 31 15.43 7.97 5.15
CA GLY A 31 16.77 8.22 5.74
C GLY A 31 17.44 6.96 6.29
N GLU A 32 18.03 7.10 7.48
CA GLU A 32 18.66 5.99 8.21
C GLU A 32 17.70 5.27 9.15
N ASP A 33 16.55 5.88 9.48
CA ASP A 33 15.61 5.36 10.49
C ASP A 33 14.87 4.10 10.03
N TYR A 34 14.92 3.80 8.73
CA TYR A 34 14.24 2.64 8.13
C TYR A 34 15.19 1.54 7.66
N LYS A 35 16.48 1.62 7.99
CA LYS A 35 17.50 0.64 7.59
C LYS A 35 17.30 -0.76 8.19
N ASP A 36 16.57 -0.88 9.26
CA ASP A 36 16.20 -2.16 9.89
C ASP A 36 14.84 -2.69 9.43
N LYS A 37 14.12 -1.94 8.60
CA LYS A 37 12.75 -2.19 8.18
C LYS A 37 12.66 -3.06 6.91
N ILE A 38 11.48 -3.67 6.71
CA ILE A 38 11.15 -4.50 5.55
C ILE A 38 10.14 -3.77 4.68
N CYS A 39 10.48 -3.62 3.39
CA CYS A 39 9.61 -3.04 2.38
C CYS A 39 9.04 -4.12 1.46
N LEU A 40 7.72 -4.09 1.25
CA LEU A 40 7.02 -4.84 0.21
C LEU A 40 6.72 -3.91 -0.97
N GLU A 41 7.20 -4.23 -2.15
CA GLU A 41 6.92 -3.52 -3.39
C GLU A 41 5.93 -4.31 -4.25
N ILE A 42 4.86 -3.66 -4.65
CA ILE A 42 3.84 -4.19 -5.56
C ILE A 42 3.99 -3.49 -6.90
N GLY A 43 4.44 -4.24 -7.91
CA GLY A 43 4.83 -3.69 -9.21
C GLY A 43 6.33 -3.43 -9.30
N THR A 44 7.10 -4.47 -9.66
CA THR A 44 8.57 -4.37 -9.85
C THR A 44 8.91 -3.64 -11.15
N SER A 45 8.16 -3.92 -12.23
CA SER A 45 8.47 -3.44 -13.58
C SER A 45 9.96 -3.67 -13.93
N LYS A 46 10.68 -2.62 -14.34
CA LYS A 46 12.12 -2.69 -14.65
C LYS A 46 13.03 -2.76 -13.41
N GLY A 47 12.49 -2.64 -12.19
CA GLY A 47 13.24 -2.75 -10.93
C GLY A 47 14.08 -1.53 -10.56
N TYR A 48 13.79 -0.36 -11.12
CA TYR A 48 14.48 0.88 -10.76
C TYR A 48 14.07 1.39 -9.37
N SER A 49 12.79 1.36 -9.06
CA SER A 49 12.28 1.66 -7.71
C SER A 49 12.77 0.62 -6.72
N THR A 50 12.73 -0.67 -7.08
CA THR A 50 13.32 -1.78 -6.30
C THR A 50 14.76 -1.51 -5.89
N ARG A 51 15.59 -1.02 -6.86
CA ARG A 51 16.98 -0.66 -6.59
C ARG A 51 17.09 0.44 -5.54
N LEU A 52 16.30 1.51 -5.66
CA LEU A 52 16.27 2.58 -4.68
C LEU A 52 15.89 2.05 -3.30
N LEU A 53 14.79 1.31 -3.22
CA LEU A 53 14.27 0.73 -1.97
C LEU A 53 15.30 -0.17 -1.28
N SER A 54 16.10 -0.92 -2.06
CA SER A 54 17.16 -1.78 -1.51
C SER A 54 18.29 -0.99 -0.80
N PHE A 55 18.45 0.29 -1.08
CA PHE A 55 19.35 1.15 -0.33
C PHE A 55 18.72 1.74 0.93
N LEU A 56 17.39 1.78 1.03
CA LEU A 56 16.66 2.39 2.14
C LEU A 56 16.27 1.40 3.23
N PHE A 57 16.05 0.14 2.86
CA PHE A 57 15.49 -0.87 3.74
C PHE A 57 16.44 -2.06 3.94
N LYS A 58 16.26 -2.76 5.06
CA LYS A 58 16.97 -4.00 5.38
C LYS A 58 16.70 -5.08 4.35
N LYS A 59 15.44 -5.19 3.95
CA LYS A 59 14.97 -6.18 2.96
C LYS A 59 13.89 -5.55 2.09
N VAL A 60 13.91 -5.86 0.81
CA VAL A 60 12.84 -5.55 -0.14
C VAL A 60 12.29 -6.87 -0.67
N ILE A 61 10.98 -7.05 -0.56
CA ILE A 61 10.23 -8.11 -1.23
C ILE A 61 9.48 -7.44 -2.36
N THR A 62 9.69 -7.87 -3.61
CA THR A 62 9.05 -7.23 -4.76
C THR A 62 8.28 -8.25 -5.60
N CYS A 63 7.06 -7.87 -5.99
CA CYS A 63 6.13 -8.72 -6.74
C CYS A 63 5.92 -8.18 -8.16
N GLU A 64 6.03 -9.09 -9.14
CA GLU A 64 5.78 -8.81 -10.55
C GLU A 64 5.14 -10.03 -11.21
N ILE A 65 4.15 -9.82 -12.06
CA ILE A 65 3.48 -10.90 -12.77
C ILE A 65 4.25 -11.34 -14.03
N ASN A 66 4.94 -10.37 -14.67
CA ASN A 66 5.64 -10.62 -15.93
C ASN A 66 7.04 -11.20 -15.69
N PRO A 67 7.31 -12.45 -16.12
CA PRO A 67 8.61 -13.11 -15.91
C PRO A 67 9.78 -12.43 -16.64
N GLU A 68 9.52 -11.74 -17.76
CA GLU A 68 10.56 -11.03 -18.51
C GLU A 68 11.02 -9.80 -17.73
N LEU A 69 10.07 -9.05 -17.13
CA LEU A 69 10.39 -7.90 -16.28
C LEU A 69 11.15 -8.34 -15.02
N ILE A 70 10.74 -9.44 -14.38
CA ILE A 70 11.52 -10.02 -13.27
C ILE A 70 12.96 -10.33 -13.66
N THR A 71 13.13 -10.96 -14.83
CA THR A 71 14.48 -11.31 -15.32
C THR A 71 15.31 -10.05 -15.54
N PHE A 72 14.72 -9.02 -16.14
CA PHE A 72 15.38 -7.75 -16.34
C PHE A 72 15.74 -7.08 -15.00
N ALA A 73 14.77 -6.99 -14.08
CA ALA A 73 14.95 -6.37 -12.77
C ALA A 73 16.03 -7.08 -11.93
N LYS A 74 16.07 -8.42 -11.96
CA LYS A 74 17.15 -9.21 -11.32
C LYS A 74 18.51 -8.87 -11.90
N ASN A 75 18.60 -8.71 -13.23
CA ASN A 75 19.88 -8.41 -13.86
C ASN A 75 20.44 -7.05 -13.50
N ILE A 76 19.61 -6.00 -13.47
CA ILE A 76 20.07 -4.65 -13.10
C ILE A 76 20.37 -4.51 -11.61
N ASN A 77 19.82 -5.39 -10.79
CA ASN A 77 19.98 -5.41 -9.32
C ASN A 77 20.88 -6.54 -8.81
N LYS A 78 21.65 -7.18 -9.68
CA LYS A 78 22.47 -8.37 -9.33
C LYS A 78 23.53 -8.11 -8.25
N ASP A 79 23.87 -6.86 -7.99
CA ASP A 79 24.79 -6.41 -6.94
C ASP A 79 24.09 -6.14 -5.59
N ARG A 80 22.74 -6.39 -5.51
CA ARG A 80 21.94 -6.18 -4.30
C ARG A 80 21.50 -7.53 -3.75
N GLU A 81 21.94 -7.85 -2.53
CA GLU A 81 21.66 -9.14 -1.87
C GLU A 81 20.39 -9.13 -1.03
N ASN A 82 19.84 -7.94 -0.77
CA ASN A 82 18.68 -7.75 0.11
C ASN A 82 17.34 -7.64 -0.63
N ILE A 83 17.27 -8.10 -1.89
CA ILE A 83 16.03 -8.08 -2.68
C ILE A 83 15.55 -9.51 -2.92
N GLU A 84 14.31 -9.77 -2.56
CA GLU A 84 13.57 -10.99 -2.88
C GLU A 84 12.57 -10.72 -4.01
N PHE A 85 12.81 -11.33 -5.18
CA PHE A 85 11.93 -11.17 -6.36
C PHE A 85 10.93 -12.32 -6.43
N LEU A 86 9.65 -11.99 -6.41
CA LEU A 86 8.55 -12.94 -6.50
C LEU A 86 7.78 -12.74 -7.81
N GLN A 87 7.70 -13.81 -8.62
CA GLN A 87 6.74 -13.84 -9.71
C GLN A 87 5.37 -14.18 -9.13
N LYS A 88 4.53 -13.16 -8.94
CA LYS A 88 3.25 -13.32 -8.25
C LYS A 88 2.20 -12.39 -8.86
N ASP A 89 1.01 -12.96 -9.14
CA ASP A 89 -0.21 -12.20 -9.35
C ASP A 89 -0.75 -11.75 -7.99
N VAL A 90 -0.65 -10.47 -7.72
CA VAL A 90 -1.06 -9.87 -6.45
C VAL A 90 -2.57 -9.65 -6.34
N TYR A 91 -3.31 -9.75 -7.47
CA TYR A 91 -4.77 -9.56 -7.50
C TYR A 91 -5.55 -10.87 -7.33
N GLY A 92 -4.92 -12.02 -7.60
CA GLY A 92 -5.57 -13.32 -7.51
C GLY A 92 -5.69 -13.88 -6.09
N THR A 93 -4.91 -13.38 -5.13
CA THR A 93 -4.83 -13.93 -3.79
C THR A 93 -4.66 -12.84 -2.72
N ARG A 94 -5.09 -13.15 -1.49
CA ARG A 94 -4.74 -12.32 -0.33
C ARG A 94 -3.22 -12.26 -0.15
N TRP A 95 -2.70 -11.11 0.27
CA TRP A 95 -1.29 -10.97 0.61
C TRP A 95 -1.00 -11.66 1.96
N ASP A 96 -0.03 -12.55 1.95
CA ASP A 96 0.36 -13.40 3.08
C ASP A 96 1.82 -13.12 3.51
N PHE A 97 2.22 -11.86 3.44
CA PHE A 97 3.54 -11.41 3.86
C PHE A 97 3.57 -11.11 5.35
N GLU A 98 4.72 -11.36 5.98
CA GLU A 98 4.93 -11.12 7.40
C GLU A 98 5.96 -10.02 7.64
N ASP A 99 5.84 -9.33 8.76
CA ASP A 99 6.80 -8.34 9.26
C ASP A 99 7.04 -7.16 8.30
N ILE A 100 6.02 -6.76 7.54
CA ILE A 100 6.09 -5.62 6.63
C ILE A 100 5.91 -4.31 7.41
N ASP A 101 6.87 -3.40 7.24
CA ASP A 101 6.84 -2.05 7.83
C ASP A 101 6.39 -1.00 6.81
N VAL A 102 6.72 -1.22 5.53
CA VAL A 102 6.41 -0.29 4.43
C VAL A 102 5.89 -1.08 3.24
N VAL A 103 4.82 -0.58 2.61
CA VAL A 103 4.32 -1.08 1.32
C VAL A 103 4.50 0.01 0.27
N PHE A 104 5.15 -0.30 -0.83
CA PHE A 104 5.27 0.57 -2.00
C PHE A 104 4.36 0.03 -3.10
N ILE A 105 3.36 0.82 -3.54
CA ILE A 105 2.35 0.42 -4.52
C ILE A 105 2.55 1.23 -5.79
N ASP A 106 2.94 0.54 -6.86
CA ASP A 106 3.16 1.06 -8.20
C ASP A 106 2.77 -0.02 -9.22
N CYS A 107 1.48 -0.37 -9.26
CA CYS A 107 0.99 -1.48 -10.08
C CYS A 107 -0.18 -1.01 -10.96
N ASP A 108 -1.39 -1.51 -10.77
CA ASP A 108 -2.58 -1.09 -11.49
C ASP A 108 -3.21 0.14 -10.81
N HIS A 109 -3.45 1.20 -11.60
CA HIS A 109 -3.96 2.48 -11.08
C HIS A 109 -5.48 2.60 -11.19
N GLU A 110 -6.18 1.56 -11.66
CA GLU A 110 -7.64 1.53 -11.65
C GLU A 110 -8.16 1.58 -10.20
N ILE A 111 -9.18 2.40 -9.95
CA ILE A 111 -9.70 2.66 -8.60
C ILE A 111 -9.99 1.38 -7.79
N ASN A 112 -10.57 0.35 -8.41
CA ASN A 112 -10.89 -0.90 -7.73
C ASN A 112 -9.64 -1.75 -7.43
N ALA A 113 -8.60 -1.65 -8.27
CA ALA A 113 -7.32 -2.29 -8.03
C ALA A 113 -6.62 -1.63 -6.84
N VAL A 114 -6.52 -0.30 -6.84
CA VAL A 114 -5.91 0.46 -5.73
C VAL A 114 -6.66 0.25 -4.41
N LEU A 115 -8.00 0.21 -4.43
CA LEU A 115 -8.78 -0.10 -3.22
C LEU A 115 -8.45 -1.49 -2.66
N ARG A 116 -8.27 -2.50 -3.51
CA ARG A 116 -7.82 -3.84 -3.08
C ARG A 116 -6.42 -3.82 -2.52
N ASP A 117 -5.52 -3.06 -3.14
CA ASP A 117 -4.15 -2.90 -2.67
C ASP A 117 -4.11 -2.24 -1.29
N ILE A 118 -4.91 -1.19 -1.06
CA ILE A 118 -5.04 -0.56 0.26
C ILE A 118 -5.55 -1.59 1.29
N GLN A 119 -6.61 -2.34 0.97
CA GLN A 119 -7.18 -3.34 1.88
C GLN A 119 -6.17 -4.45 2.21
N ASN A 120 -5.47 -4.95 1.20
CA ASN A 120 -4.42 -5.95 1.38
C ASN A 120 -3.26 -5.39 2.24
N ALA A 121 -2.77 -4.19 1.94
CA ALA A 121 -1.72 -3.55 2.73
C ALA A 121 -2.14 -3.37 4.20
N ILE A 122 -3.33 -2.82 4.46
CA ILE A 122 -3.87 -2.66 5.81
C ILE A 122 -3.95 -4.00 6.54
N SER A 123 -4.27 -5.10 5.83
CA SER A 123 -4.35 -6.44 6.43
C SER A 123 -3.01 -6.95 6.97
N LEU A 124 -1.89 -6.46 6.44
CA LEU A 124 -0.53 -6.81 6.89
C LEU A 124 -0.15 -6.09 8.20
N CYS A 125 -0.84 -4.99 8.52
CA CYS A 125 -0.52 -4.22 9.71
C CYS A 125 -0.85 -5.01 10.97
N LYS A 126 0.14 -5.20 11.85
CA LYS A 126 -0.04 -5.84 13.13
C LYS A 126 -0.75 -4.91 14.13
N PRO A 127 -1.46 -5.45 15.14
CA PRO A 127 -2.01 -4.63 16.22
C PRO A 127 -0.92 -3.77 16.87
N SER A 128 -1.24 -2.54 17.23
CA SER A 128 -0.34 -1.56 17.86
C SER A 128 0.90 -1.20 17.04
N HIS A 129 0.90 -1.51 15.73
CA HIS A 129 1.97 -1.15 14.82
C HIS A 129 1.52 -0.08 13.84
N GLU A 130 2.49 0.62 13.30
CA GLU A 130 2.32 1.55 12.21
C GLU A 130 2.78 0.89 10.90
N LEU A 131 2.00 1.06 9.84
CA LEU A 131 2.36 0.68 8.47
C LEU A 131 2.41 1.94 7.62
N LEU A 132 3.49 2.12 6.89
CA LEU A 132 3.56 3.15 5.87
C LEU A 132 3.22 2.57 4.50
N ILE A 133 2.44 3.32 3.72
CA ILE A 133 2.04 2.94 2.38
C ILE A 133 2.41 4.09 1.44
N VAL A 134 3.29 3.81 0.50
CA VAL A 134 3.73 4.76 -0.54
C VAL A 134 2.95 4.46 -1.81
N PHE A 135 2.35 5.47 -2.40
CA PHE A 135 1.68 5.38 -3.69
C PHE A 135 2.39 6.22 -4.73
N ASP A 136 2.67 5.64 -5.89
CA ASP A 136 2.98 6.39 -7.11
C ASP A 136 1.68 6.80 -7.83
N ASP A 137 1.83 7.65 -8.84
CA ASP A 137 0.76 8.10 -9.72
C ASP A 137 -0.49 8.70 -9.03
N TYR A 138 -0.31 9.26 -7.80
CA TYR A 138 -1.39 9.88 -7.02
C TYR A 138 -2.08 11.02 -7.77
N GLY A 139 -1.33 11.81 -8.50
CA GLY A 139 -1.83 12.98 -9.22
C GLY A 139 -2.20 12.73 -10.67
N LEU A 140 -2.33 11.50 -11.13
CA LEU A 140 -2.75 11.22 -12.51
C LEU A 140 -4.24 11.55 -12.70
N ASP A 141 -4.49 12.55 -13.56
CA ASP A 141 -5.86 12.92 -13.98
C ASP A 141 -6.22 12.15 -15.27
N ASN A 142 -6.61 10.91 -15.07
CA ASN A 142 -7.07 10.05 -16.15
C ASN A 142 -8.34 9.34 -15.66
N PRO A 143 -9.43 9.32 -16.45
CA PRO A 143 -10.68 8.67 -16.04
C PRO A 143 -10.53 7.16 -15.73
N TRP A 144 -9.42 6.56 -16.10
CA TRP A 144 -9.10 5.16 -15.84
C TRP A 144 -8.14 4.96 -14.66
N GLU A 145 -7.55 6.04 -14.13
CA GLU A 145 -6.58 6.02 -13.05
C GLU A 145 -7.20 6.70 -11.82
N GLY A 146 -7.27 5.98 -10.72
CA GLY A 146 -8.05 6.39 -9.56
C GLY A 146 -7.29 6.31 -8.23
N VAL A 147 -5.96 6.48 -8.22
CA VAL A 147 -5.15 6.38 -6.98
C VAL A 147 -5.63 7.41 -5.95
N LYS A 148 -5.79 8.67 -6.36
CA LYS A 148 -6.32 9.72 -5.48
C LYS A 148 -7.74 9.44 -5.02
N ASP A 149 -8.61 9.02 -5.93
CA ASP A 149 -10.01 8.71 -5.63
C ASP A 149 -10.14 7.51 -4.68
N ALA A 150 -9.27 6.50 -4.85
CA ALA A 150 -9.24 5.37 -3.95
C ALA A 150 -8.79 5.78 -2.54
N ILE A 151 -7.74 6.60 -2.43
CA ILE A 151 -7.21 7.11 -1.15
C ILE A 151 -8.25 8.00 -0.46
N SER A 152 -8.96 8.87 -1.19
CA SER A 152 -9.97 9.78 -0.61
C SER A 152 -11.14 9.04 0.05
N ARG A 153 -11.42 7.78 -0.33
CA ARG A 153 -12.42 6.96 0.35
C ARG A 153 -12.05 6.59 1.79
N TYR A 154 -10.80 6.84 2.18
CA TYR A 154 -10.31 6.64 3.54
C TYR A 154 -10.17 7.95 4.33
N ASP A 155 -10.60 9.10 3.81
CA ASP A 155 -10.47 10.41 4.48
C ASP A 155 -11.16 10.43 5.86
N ASP A 156 -12.28 9.75 6.00
CA ASP A 156 -13.00 9.63 7.28
C ASP A 156 -12.42 8.54 8.21
N ASN A 157 -11.42 7.78 7.75
CA ASN A 157 -10.79 6.77 8.59
C ASN A 157 -9.73 7.42 9.50
N PRO A 158 -9.92 7.47 10.82
CA PRO A 158 -8.98 8.13 11.73
C PRO A 158 -7.60 7.44 11.77
N HIS A 159 -7.54 6.20 11.31
CA HIS A 159 -6.35 5.38 11.31
C HIS A 159 -5.54 5.45 10.00
N PHE A 160 -6.11 6.00 8.93
CA PHE A 160 -5.46 6.13 7.63
C PHE A 160 -5.30 7.61 7.28
N LYS A 161 -4.06 8.08 7.08
CA LYS A 161 -3.80 9.50 6.81
C LYS A 161 -2.66 9.66 5.81
N ILE A 162 -2.81 10.59 4.87
CA ILE A 162 -1.69 11.12 4.10
C ILE A 162 -0.79 11.92 5.04
N ILE A 163 0.49 11.60 5.09
CA ILE A 163 1.47 12.28 5.96
C ILE A 163 2.54 13.03 5.18
N LYS A 164 2.71 12.73 3.90
CA LYS A 164 3.70 13.39 3.05
C LYS A 164 3.29 13.31 1.59
N GLU A 165 3.37 14.43 0.89
CA GLU A 165 3.35 14.51 -0.56
C GLU A 165 4.79 14.40 -1.10
N ILE A 166 5.00 13.68 -2.19
CA ILE A 166 6.32 13.39 -2.77
C ILE A 166 6.29 13.47 -4.29
N GLY A 167 7.45 13.72 -4.87
CA GLY A 167 7.65 13.75 -6.32
C GLY A 167 7.41 15.12 -6.94
N GLU A 168 7.32 15.14 -8.25
CA GLU A 168 7.19 16.37 -9.02
C GLU A 168 5.80 16.98 -8.84
N PRO A 169 5.75 18.31 -8.69
CA PRO A 169 4.46 19.00 -8.63
C PRO A 169 3.79 19.01 -10.00
N LYS A 170 2.50 19.30 -10.00
CA LYS A 170 1.70 19.55 -11.19
C LYS A 170 2.41 20.43 -12.21
N GLY A 171 2.32 20.03 -13.48
CA GLY A 171 2.80 20.82 -14.62
C GLY A 171 4.32 20.85 -14.77
N SER A 172 5.08 20.04 -14.05
CA SER A 172 6.49 19.84 -14.29
C SER A 172 6.75 19.02 -15.57
N ASP A 173 7.96 19.14 -16.13
CA ASP A 173 8.38 18.37 -17.32
C ASP A 173 8.32 16.85 -17.11
N CYS A 174 8.38 16.39 -15.87
CA CYS A 174 8.26 14.97 -15.50
C CYS A 174 6.83 14.53 -15.30
N ASN A 175 5.91 15.49 -15.15
CA ASN A 175 4.48 15.29 -15.01
C ASN A 175 3.74 16.15 -16.04
N PRO A 176 3.88 15.85 -17.36
CA PRO A 176 3.46 16.72 -18.46
C PRO A 176 1.95 16.74 -18.70
N ARG A 177 1.18 15.91 -18.01
CA ARG A 177 -0.29 15.96 -18.11
C ARG A 177 -0.76 17.21 -17.38
N ALA A 178 -0.99 18.26 -18.16
CA ALA A 178 -1.27 19.62 -17.68
C ALA A 178 -2.48 19.77 -16.74
N ASN A 179 -3.36 18.78 -16.73
CA ASN A 179 -4.58 18.75 -15.91
C ASN A 179 -4.37 18.15 -14.52
N LEU A 180 -3.19 17.62 -14.20
CA LEU A 180 -2.92 17.05 -12.90
C LEU A 180 -2.92 18.12 -11.82
N LEU A 181 -3.73 17.92 -10.83
CA LEU A 181 -3.95 18.87 -9.75
C LEU A 181 -2.96 18.71 -8.60
N GLU A 182 -2.28 17.56 -8.54
CA GLU A 182 -1.57 17.09 -7.37
C GLU A 182 -0.10 16.74 -7.66
N VAL A 183 0.62 16.31 -6.65
CA VAL A 183 1.98 15.79 -6.74
C VAL A 183 2.01 14.38 -7.33
N GLU A 184 3.21 13.90 -7.68
CA GLU A 184 3.41 12.59 -8.31
C GLU A 184 2.99 11.43 -7.42
N GLY A 185 3.26 11.50 -6.11
CA GLY A 185 2.87 10.44 -5.19
C GLY A 185 2.68 10.93 -3.75
N VAL A 186 2.25 10.01 -2.89
CA VAL A 186 2.00 10.28 -1.46
C VAL A 186 2.51 9.15 -0.58
N ILE A 187 2.84 9.50 0.66
CA ILE A 187 3.08 8.55 1.74
C ILE A 187 1.89 8.63 2.69
N CYS A 188 1.23 7.51 2.88
CA CYS A 188 0.15 7.35 3.84
C CYS A 188 0.65 6.59 5.05
N ARG A 189 0.05 6.86 6.20
CA ARG A 189 0.25 6.11 7.43
C ARG A 189 -1.04 5.42 7.81
N TYR A 190 -0.94 4.15 8.12
CA TYR A 190 -2.01 3.40 8.75
C TYR A 190 -1.57 2.90 10.12
N THR A 191 -2.43 3.11 11.13
CA THR A 191 -2.22 2.61 12.49
C THR A 191 -3.36 1.68 12.86
N LYS A 192 -3.03 0.42 13.12
CA LYS A 192 -4.03 -0.51 13.62
C LYS A 192 -4.23 -0.27 15.10
N SER A 193 -5.43 0.19 15.47
CA SER A 193 -5.78 0.32 16.89
C SER A 193 -5.67 -1.03 17.60
N ASP A 194 -5.20 -0.97 18.84
CA ASP A 194 -5.20 -2.12 19.75
C ASP A 194 -6.65 -2.35 20.25
N MET A 195 -7.56 -2.60 19.31
CA MET A 195 -8.89 -3.02 19.66
C MET A 195 -8.76 -4.47 20.16
N SER A 196 -8.63 -4.61 21.46
CA SER A 196 -8.60 -5.91 22.13
C SER A 196 -9.86 -6.74 21.84
N LYS A 197 -10.91 -6.10 21.34
CA LYS A 197 -12.15 -6.74 20.88
C LYS A 197 -12.77 -5.98 19.72
N ASN A 198 -13.17 -6.70 18.69
CA ASN A 198 -14.12 -6.19 17.72
C ASN A 198 -15.51 -6.12 18.36
N ILE A 199 -16.26 -5.06 18.08
CA ILE A 199 -17.64 -4.92 18.56
C ILE A 199 -18.58 -5.31 17.43
N VAL A 200 -19.47 -6.25 17.68
CA VAL A 200 -20.58 -6.59 16.79
C VAL A 200 -21.85 -6.03 17.40
N PHE A 201 -22.38 -4.98 16.77
CA PHE A 201 -23.65 -4.39 17.19
C PHE A 201 -24.82 -5.06 16.46
N ILE A 202 -25.76 -5.64 17.22
CA ILE A 202 -26.99 -6.20 16.70
C ILE A 202 -28.14 -5.48 17.40
N PRO A 203 -28.97 -4.71 16.69
CA PRO A 203 -30.10 -4.05 17.28
C PRO A 203 -31.12 -5.11 17.73
N ASP A 204 -31.48 -5.12 19.02
CA ASP A 204 -32.56 -5.93 19.54
C ASP A 204 -33.88 -5.16 19.35
N ILE A 205 -34.67 -5.61 18.38
CA ILE A 205 -35.96 -5.01 18.06
C ILE A 205 -37.05 -5.97 18.49
N ASP A 206 -37.79 -5.61 19.54
CA ASP A 206 -38.99 -6.33 19.91
C ASP A 206 -40.09 -6.11 18.85
N LEU A 207 -40.40 -7.13 18.10
CA LEU A 207 -41.41 -7.10 17.05
C LEU A 207 -42.79 -7.52 17.56
N GLY A 208 -42.90 -7.94 18.85
CA GLY A 208 -44.15 -8.31 19.48
C GLY A 208 -44.85 -9.56 18.89
N ASP A 209 -44.11 -10.39 18.15
CA ASP A 209 -44.65 -11.58 17.47
C ASP A 209 -43.67 -12.78 17.48
N ASP A 210 -44.05 -13.89 16.81
CA ASP A 210 -43.25 -15.13 16.76
C ASP A 210 -41.85 -14.95 16.07
N ARG A 211 -41.60 -13.83 15.43
CA ARG A 211 -40.31 -13.52 14.85
C ARG A 211 -39.22 -13.33 15.90
N ASN A 212 -39.58 -13.00 17.14
CA ASN A 212 -38.64 -12.91 18.27
C ASN A 212 -37.92 -14.24 18.53
N LYS A 213 -38.54 -15.40 18.24
CA LYS A 213 -37.85 -16.70 18.33
C LYS A 213 -36.75 -16.86 17.31
N SER A 214 -37.00 -16.44 16.07
CA SER A 214 -35.97 -16.46 15.01
C SER A 214 -34.83 -15.51 15.32
N TYR A 215 -35.13 -14.38 15.94
CA TYR A 215 -34.13 -13.38 16.35
C TYR A 215 -33.22 -13.93 17.46
N SER A 216 -33.77 -14.68 18.44
CA SER A 216 -32.96 -15.29 19.50
C SER A 216 -31.93 -16.31 18.95
N TYR A 217 -32.29 -17.06 17.90
CA TYR A 217 -31.35 -17.95 17.20
C TYR A 217 -30.20 -17.17 16.55
N SER A 218 -30.49 -16.06 15.89
CA SER A 218 -29.48 -15.20 15.30
C SER A 218 -28.52 -14.63 16.35
N ILE A 219 -29.04 -14.10 17.45
CA ILE A 219 -28.23 -13.58 18.56
C ILE A 219 -27.31 -14.67 19.12
N ASN A 220 -27.82 -15.89 19.33
CA ASN A 220 -27.01 -16.99 19.83
C ASN A 220 -25.89 -17.41 18.85
N SER A 221 -26.14 -17.36 17.54
CA SER A 221 -25.15 -17.62 16.53
C SER A 221 -24.06 -16.55 16.55
N TRP A 222 -24.44 -15.27 16.72
CA TRP A 222 -23.51 -14.18 16.85
C TRP A 222 -22.71 -14.22 18.15
N LYS A 223 -23.31 -14.63 19.26
CA LYS A 223 -22.57 -14.88 20.51
C LYS A 223 -21.49 -15.92 20.31
N HIS A 224 -21.84 -17.04 19.67
CA HIS A 224 -20.85 -18.08 19.37
C HIS A 224 -19.72 -17.57 18.43
N PHE A 225 -20.06 -16.75 17.44
CA PHE A 225 -19.08 -16.10 16.59
C PHE A 225 -18.18 -15.15 17.40
N CYS A 226 -18.76 -14.33 18.26
CA CYS A 226 -18.01 -13.38 19.08
C CYS A 226 -17.05 -14.11 20.05
N ASP A 227 -17.49 -15.18 20.67
CA ASP A 227 -16.65 -16.02 21.54
C ASP A 227 -15.47 -16.62 20.77
N LYS A 228 -15.75 -17.14 19.55
CA LYS A 228 -14.73 -17.76 18.71
C LYS A 228 -13.68 -16.79 18.20
N TYR A 229 -14.08 -15.55 17.90
CA TYR A 229 -13.21 -14.54 17.26
C TYR A 229 -12.83 -13.38 18.17
N ASN A 230 -13.06 -13.52 19.49
CA ASN A 230 -12.78 -12.50 20.52
C ASN A 230 -13.41 -11.13 20.18
N CYS A 231 -14.70 -11.16 19.81
CA CYS A 231 -15.52 -9.98 19.58
C CYS A 231 -16.42 -9.72 20.79
N GLU A 232 -16.87 -8.48 20.98
CA GLU A 232 -17.92 -8.13 21.94
C GLU A 232 -19.24 -7.95 21.20
N LEU A 233 -20.29 -8.65 21.67
CA LEU A 233 -21.66 -8.48 21.18
C LEU A 233 -22.33 -7.38 21.99
N VAL A 234 -22.77 -6.32 21.33
CA VAL A 234 -23.47 -5.17 21.93
C VAL A 234 -24.87 -5.00 21.35
#